data_3af36c8d1121a0d19a4162d1d1e5143d
#
_entry.id   3af36c8d1121a0d19a4162d1d1e5143d
#
_cell.length_a   1.000
_cell.length_b   1.000
_cell.length_c   1.000
_cell.angle_alpha   90.00
_cell.angle_beta   90.00
_cell.angle_gamma   90.00
#
_symmetry.space_group_name_H-M   'P 1'
#
loop_
_entity.id
_entity.type
_entity.pdbx_description
1 polymer ?
#
loop_
_entity_poly.entity_id
_entity_poly.type
_entity_poly.pdbx_seq_one_letter_code
_entity_poly.pdbx_strand_id
1 'polypeptide(L)' 'MYVIVKHIKTENKTKVPVILLDSQGEIWEFDTEKEAEEMREIFELNSDSGHKYEVKKI' A
#
# COMPACT_ATOMS: atom_id res chain seq x y z
N MET A 1 9.03 10.53 -5.93
CA MET A 1 7.64 10.17 -5.59
C MET A 1 7.62 8.83 -4.89
N TYR A 2 6.61 8.61 -4.07
CA TYR A 2 6.47 7.38 -3.29
C TYR A 2 5.09 6.78 -3.52
N VAL A 3 5.01 5.47 -3.51
CA VAL A 3 3.74 4.75 -3.65
C VAL A 3 3.63 3.73 -2.52
N ILE A 4 2.42 3.26 -2.27
CA ILE A 4 2.18 2.23 -1.27
C ILE A 4 1.80 0.94 -1.99
N VAL A 5 2.48 -0.14 -1.63
CA VAL A 5 2.22 -1.46 -2.18
C VAL A 5 1.59 -2.33 -1.10
N LYS A 6 0.44 -2.91 -1.42
CA LYS A 6 -0.25 -3.85 -0.54
C LYS A 6 0.18 -5.26 -0.93
N HIS A 7 0.63 -6.02 0.04
CA HIS A 7 1.00 -7.42 -0.19
C HIS A 7 -0.16 -8.32 0.20
N ILE A 8 -0.78 -8.92 -0.81
CA ILE A 8 -1.92 -9.81 -0.62
C ILE A 8 -1.40 -11.25 -0.62
N LYS A 9 -1.78 -12.00 0.42
CA LYS A 9 -1.43 -13.41 0.51
C LYS A 9 -2.58 -14.24 -0.05
N THR A 10 -2.32 -15.01 -1.09
CA THR A 10 -3.35 -15.86 -1.72
C THR A 10 -3.46 -17.20 -0.99
N GLU A 11 -4.49 -17.98 -1.33
CA GLU A 11 -4.71 -19.31 -0.76
C GLU A 11 -3.54 -20.26 -1.03
N ASN A 12 -2.83 -20.05 -2.13
CA ASN A 12 -1.67 -20.86 -2.49
C ASN A 12 -0.37 -20.39 -1.80
N LYS A 13 -0.50 -19.50 -0.80
CA LYS A 13 0.63 -18.90 -0.09
C LYS A 13 1.54 -18.05 -0.97
N THR A 14 1.05 -17.65 -2.13
CA THR A 14 1.76 -16.73 -3.02
C THR A 14 1.44 -15.30 -2.60
N LYS A 15 2.47 -14.44 -2.55
CA LYS A 15 2.28 -13.03 -2.24
C LYS A 15 2.14 -12.26 -3.54
N VAL A 16 1.06 -11.48 -3.66
CA VAL A 16 0.82 -10.66 -4.84
C VAL A 16 0.93 -9.19 -4.43
N PRO A 17 1.88 -8.44 -5.00
CA PRO A 17 1.99 -7.01 -4.72
C PRO A 17 0.95 -6.24 -5.54
N VAL A 18 0.26 -5.33 -4.88
CA VAL A 18 -0.75 -4.48 -5.53
C VAL A 18 -0.47 -3.03 -5.16
N ILE A 19 -0.29 -2.19 -6.17
CA ILE A 19 -0.10 -0.76 -5.95
C ILE A 19 -1.45 -0.13 -5.64
N LEU A 20 -1.51 0.67 -4.57
CA LEU A 20 -2.75 1.32 -4.20
C LEU A 20 -3.09 2.44 -5.18
N LEU A 21 -4.38 2.51 -5.52
CA LEU A 21 -4.90 3.53 -6.42
C LEU A 21 -5.72 4.55 -5.63
N ASP A 22 -5.79 5.77 -6.15
CA ASP A 22 -6.61 6.80 -5.57
C ASP A 22 -8.10 6.60 -5.96
N SER A 23 -8.96 7.53 -5.56
CA SER A 23 -10.38 7.44 -5.83
C SER A 23 -10.74 7.52 -7.31
N GLN A 24 -9.80 7.96 -8.15
CA GLN A 24 -10.00 8.09 -9.59
C GLN A 24 -9.42 6.91 -10.38
N GLY A 25 -8.87 5.93 -9.67
CA GLY A 25 -8.29 4.75 -10.32
C GLY A 25 -6.87 4.96 -10.80
N GLU A 26 -6.22 6.04 -10.40
CA GLU A 26 -4.82 6.31 -10.76
C GLU A 26 -3.89 5.94 -9.61
N ILE A 27 -2.62 5.67 -9.92
CA ILE A 27 -1.63 5.35 -8.89
C ILE A 27 -1.54 6.49 -7.89
N TRP A 28 -1.71 6.15 -6.61
CA TRP A 28 -1.67 7.14 -5.53
C TRP A 28 -0.21 7.46 -5.21
N GLU A 29 0.24 8.62 -5.66
CA GLU A 29 1.61 9.07 -5.45
C GLU A 29 1.69 10.07 -4.29
N PHE A 30 2.76 9.96 -3.52
CA PHE A 30 3.04 10.86 -2.40
C PHE A 30 4.33 11.60 -2.66
N ASP A 31 4.37 12.88 -2.33
CA ASP A 31 5.55 13.71 -2.57
C ASP A 31 6.71 13.36 -1.63
N THR A 32 6.41 12.95 -0.41
CA THR A 32 7.42 12.64 0.60
C THR A 32 7.20 11.25 1.17
N GLU A 33 8.29 10.65 1.63
CA GLU A 33 8.24 9.35 2.29
C GLU A 33 7.39 9.43 3.57
N LYS A 34 7.49 10.54 4.30
CA LYS A 34 6.74 10.74 5.53
C LYS A 34 5.24 10.66 5.29
N GLU A 35 4.74 11.33 4.25
CA GLU A 35 3.33 11.28 3.91
C GLU A 35 2.87 9.86 3.56
N ALA A 36 3.69 9.15 2.77
CA ALA A 36 3.39 7.77 2.41
C ALA A 36 3.38 6.86 3.64
N GLU A 37 4.35 7.03 4.55
CA GLU A 37 4.41 6.24 5.76
C GLU A 37 3.23 6.50 6.68
N GLU A 38 2.79 7.74 6.82
CA GLU A 38 1.62 8.08 7.62
C GLU A 38 0.35 7.42 7.06
N MET A 39 0.19 7.43 5.76
CA MET A 39 -0.94 6.80 5.12
C MET A 39 -0.87 5.27 5.24
N ARG A 40 0.33 4.71 5.12
CA ARG A 40 0.54 3.27 5.29
C ARG A 40 0.10 2.82 6.69
N GLU A 41 0.43 3.59 7.71
CA GLU A 41 0.00 3.26 9.07
C GLU A 41 -1.52 3.25 9.21
N ILE A 42 -2.19 4.22 8.60
CA ILE A 42 -3.64 4.29 8.63
C ILE A 42 -4.26 3.06 7.97
N PHE A 43 -3.73 2.66 6.82
CA PHE A 43 -4.22 1.47 6.12
C PHE A 43 -4.00 0.21 6.93
N GLU A 44 -2.86 0.06 7.59
CA GLU A 44 -2.59 -1.11 8.41
C GLU A 44 -3.48 -1.17 9.64
N LEU A 45 -3.74 -0.02 10.29
CA LEU A 45 -4.62 0.04 11.45
C LEU A 45 -6.07 -0.30 11.11
N ASN A 46 -6.50 0.02 9.90
CA ASN A 46 -7.87 -0.20 9.46
C ASN A 46 -8.05 -1.50 8.68
N SER A 47 -7.00 -2.27 8.51
CA SER A 47 -7.06 -3.51 7.75
C SER A 47 -7.40 -4.69 8.64
N ASP A 48 -8.59 -5.22 8.50
CA ASP A 48 -9.04 -6.40 9.24
C ASP A 48 -8.45 -7.69 8.69
N SER A 49 -7.92 -7.64 7.48
CA SER A 49 -7.39 -8.83 6.80
C SER A 49 -5.93 -9.13 7.13
N GLY A 50 -5.26 -8.22 7.85
CA GLY A 50 -3.87 -8.43 8.23
C GLY A 50 -2.88 -8.32 7.08
N HIS A 51 -3.27 -7.72 5.98
CA HIS A 51 -2.34 -7.51 4.86
C HIS A 51 -1.25 -6.53 5.23
N LYS A 52 -0.07 -6.74 4.67
CA LYS A 52 1.07 -5.85 4.91
C LYS A 52 1.15 -4.81 3.80
N TYR A 53 1.56 -3.63 4.19
CA TYR A 53 1.73 -2.50 3.28
C TYR A 53 3.19 -2.04 3.32
N GLU A 54 3.70 -1.63 2.17
CA GLU A 54 5.08 -1.20 2.05
C GLU A 54 5.15 0.09 1.23
N VAL A 55 5.99 1.04 1.68
CA VAL A 55 6.24 2.27 0.93
C VAL A 55 7.40 2.02 -0.01
N LYS A 56 7.25 2.37 -1.28
CA LYS A 56 8.29 2.24 -2.28
C LYS A 56 8.53 3.55 -2.98
N LYS A 57 9.79 3.85 -3.23
CA LYS A 57 10.19 5.02 -4.01
C LYS A 57 10.18 4.66 -5.49
N ILE A 58 9.61 5.56 -6.27
CA ILE A 58 9.60 5.41 -7.74
C ILE A 58 10.32 6.56 -8.43
#